data_d4e2d4a47d442513cf4445a0e4883953
#
_entry.id   d4e2d4a47d442513cf4445a0e4883953
#
_cell.length_a   1.000
_cell.length_b   1.000
_cell.length_c   1.000
_cell.angle_alpha   90.00
_cell.angle_beta   90.00
_cell.angle_gamma   90.00
#
_symmetry.space_group_name_H-M   'P 1'
#
loop_
_entity.id
_entity.type
_entity.pdbx_description
1 polymer ?
#
loop_
_entity_poly.entity_id
_entity_poly.type
_entity_poly.pdbx_seq_one_letter_code
_entity_poly.pdbx_strand_id
1 'polypeptide(L)'
;NHNPYFIADAYVNSWHRYNEEFWNEILPMYPQLNIYLENMCDSSPKMLAVLAKSLCHHKNFSVCFDYAHASVFGRCDIGQWVTELAPYVKHLHINDNDLESDLHLAVGDGKIDWQRFKEYYFKYFSDKTVLIETSYPETQRRSAEYLKKLGVL
;
A
#
# COMPACT_ATOMS: atom_id res chain seq x y z
N ASN A 1 -18.57 20.58 15.16
CA ASN A 1 -17.22 20.20 14.71
C ASN A 1 -17.24 18.70 14.40
N HIS A 2 -17.63 18.35 13.16
CA HIS A 2 -17.44 17.00 12.69
C HIS A 2 -15.98 16.87 12.30
N ASN A 3 -15.21 16.13 13.11
CA ASN A 3 -13.89 15.69 12.69
C ASN A 3 -14.11 14.66 11.55
N PRO A 4 -13.81 14.97 10.29
CA PRO A 4 -14.05 14.05 9.17
C PRO A 4 -13.21 12.77 9.25
N TYR A 5 -12.27 12.72 10.20
CA TYR A 5 -11.38 11.57 10.43
C TYR A 5 -11.84 10.70 11.63
N PHE A 6 -12.97 11.02 12.26
CA PHE A 6 -13.53 10.17 13.31
C PHE A 6 -14.38 9.07 12.68
N ILE A 7 -13.79 7.92 12.52
CA ILE A 7 -14.52 6.72 12.13
C ILE A 7 -15.00 6.06 13.43
N ALA A 8 -16.31 6.00 13.63
CA ALA A 8 -16.88 5.36 14.81
C ALA A 8 -16.53 3.87 14.87
N ASP A 9 -16.25 3.33 16.06
CA ASP A 9 -15.93 1.91 16.26
C ASP A 9 -16.97 0.98 15.62
N ALA A 10 -18.26 1.34 15.67
CA ALA A 10 -19.32 0.59 15.02
C ALA A 10 -19.15 0.49 13.49
N TYR A 11 -18.63 1.54 12.84
CA TYR A 11 -18.32 1.50 11.41
C TYR A 11 -17.13 0.59 11.14
N VAL A 12 -16.05 0.71 11.91
CA VAL A 12 -14.86 -0.12 11.77
C VAL A 12 -15.20 -1.60 11.93
N ASN A 13 -15.96 -1.95 12.97
CA ASN A 13 -16.41 -3.32 13.22
C ASN A 13 -17.30 -3.87 12.09
N SER A 14 -18.22 -3.04 11.58
CA SER A 14 -19.09 -3.42 10.45
C SER A 14 -18.27 -3.60 9.17
N TRP A 15 -17.33 -2.69 8.90
CA TRP A 15 -16.45 -2.78 7.75
C TRP A 15 -15.62 -4.07 7.77
N HIS A 16 -15.00 -4.41 8.91
CA HIS A 16 -14.25 -5.65 9.06
C HIS A 16 -15.13 -6.87 8.83
N ARG A 17 -16.29 -6.95 9.51
CA ARG A 17 -17.18 -8.09 9.39
C ARG A 17 -17.61 -8.32 7.93
N TYR A 18 -18.09 -7.29 7.23
CA TYR A 18 -18.54 -7.43 5.86
C TYR A 18 -17.41 -7.78 4.88
N ASN A 19 -16.21 -7.23 5.10
CA ASN A 19 -15.05 -7.59 4.27
C ASN A 19 -14.61 -9.03 4.55
N GLU A 20 -14.57 -9.46 5.81
CA GLU A 20 -14.23 -10.84 6.14
C GLU A 20 -15.24 -11.84 5.55
N GLU A 21 -16.54 -11.58 5.71
CA GLU A 21 -17.61 -12.41 5.11
C GLU A 21 -17.42 -12.48 3.59
N PHE A 22 -17.31 -11.35 2.91
CA PHE A 22 -17.14 -11.28 1.46
C PHE A 22 -15.88 -12.02 0.97
N TRP A 23 -14.72 -11.72 1.54
CA TRP A 23 -13.49 -12.32 1.07
C TRP A 23 -13.38 -13.81 1.39
N ASN A 24 -13.88 -14.26 2.53
CA ASN A 24 -13.96 -15.69 2.87
C ASN A 24 -14.86 -16.47 1.91
N GLU A 25 -15.88 -15.85 1.35
CA GLU A 25 -16.74 -16.44 0.31
C GLU A 25 -16.04 -16.45 -1.05
N ILE A 26 -15.47 -15.32 -1.47
CA ILE A 26 -14.97 -15.12 -2.85
C ILE A 26 -13.62 -15.80 -3.09
N LEU A 27 -12.68 -15.72 -2.14
CA LEU A 27 -11.31 -16.23 -2.35
C LEU A 27 -11.25 -17.73 -2.69
N PRO A 28 -12.04 -18.61 -2.03
CA PRO A 28 -12.08 -20.03 -2.38
C PRO A 28 -12.68 -20.32 -3.75
N MET A 29 -13.53 -19.42 -4.28
CA MET A 29 -14.16 -19.60 -5.61
C MET A 29 -13.16 -19.38 -6.76
N TYR A 30 -12.10 -18.62 -6.51
CA TYR A 30 -11.10 -18.23 -7.52
C TYR A 30 -9.66 -18.53 -7.06
N PRO A 31 -9.34 -19.78 -6.73
CA PRO A 31 -8.03 -20.14 -6.16
C PRO A 31 -6.85 -19.90 -7.12
N GLN A 32 -7.12 -19.75 -8.42
CA GLN A 32 -6.14 -19.48 -9.46
C GLN A 32 -5.76 -17.99 -9.58
N LEU A 33 -6.53 -17.08 -8.95
CA LEU A 33 -6.27 -15.63 -8.96
C LEU A 33 -5.57 -15.23 -7.67
N ASN A 34 -4.52 -14.45 -7.78
CA ASN A 34 -3.95 -13.74 -6.63
C ASN A 34 -4.65 -12.39 -6.49
N ILE A 35 -5.23 -12.14 -5.34
CA ILE A 35 -5.92 -10.88 -4.99
C ILE A 35 -5.04 -10.10 -4.04
N TYR A 36 -4.73 -8.86 -4.40
CA TYR A 36 -3.97 -7.94 -3.57
C TYR A 36 -4.82 -6.73 -3.21
N LEU A 37 -5.19 -6.62 -1.93
CA LEU A 37 -5.98 -5.48 -1.46
C LEU A 37 -5.07 -4.29 -1.17
N GLU A 38 -5.41 -3.16 -1.75
CA GLU A 38 -4.60 -1.95 -1.71
C GLU A 38 -5.08 -0.95 -0.64
N ASN A 39 -4.12 -0.26 0.01
CA ASN A 39 -4.43 0.92 0.79
C ASN A 39 -4.66 2.11 -0.14
N MET A 40 -5.84 2.72 -0.02
CA MET A 40 -6.24 3.89 -0.82
C MET A 40 -6.14 5.17 0.03
N CYS A 41 -7.27 5.76 0.37
CA CYS A 41 -7.33 7.01 1.16
C CYS A 41 -7.34 6.74 2.67
N ASP A 42 -6.69 5.69 3.12
CA ASP A 42 -6.69 5.29 4.52
C ASP A 42 -5.80 6.21 5.37
N SER A 43 -6.28 6.63 6.53
CA SER A 43 -5.53 7.49 7.45
C SER A 43 -4.49 6.72 8.30
N SER A 44 -4.61 5.40 8.37
CA SER A 44 -3.68 4.53 9.11
C SER A 44 -3.73 3.09 8.60
N PRO A 45 -2.69 2.28 8.81
CA PRO A 45 -2.65 0.89 8.35
C PRO A 45 -3.61 -0.05 9.08
N LYS A 46 -4.17 0.36 10.22
CA LYS A 46 -4.86 -0.54 11.16
C LYS A 46 -6.00 -1.34 10.56
N MET A 47 -6.89 -0.69 9.80
CA MET A 47 -8.04 -1.38 9.22
C MET A 47 -7.59 -2.47 8.25
N LEU A 48 -6.68 -2.12 7.34
CA LEU A 48 -6.14 -3.06 6.36
C LEU A 48 -5.31 -4.17 7.03
N ALA A 49 -4.48 -3.84 8.03
CA ALA A 49 -3.65 -4.81 8.74
C ALA A 49 -4.49 -5.85 9.51
N VAL A 50 -5.58 -5.42 10.17
CA VAL A 50 -6.50 -6.33 10.87
C VAL A 50 -7.20 -7.27 9.87
N LEU A 51 -7.70 -6.73 8.76
CA LEU A 51 -8.33 -7.54 7.72
C LEU A 51 -7.32 -8.50 7.07
N ALA A 52 -6.12 -8.03 6.76
CA ALA A 52 -5.08 -8.88 6.19
C ALA A 52 -4.67 -10.03 7.12
N LYS A 53 -4.63 -9.76 8.41
CA LYS A 53 -4.39 -10.78 9.44
C LYS A 53 -5.48 -11.84 9.47
N SER A 54 -6.75 -11.46 9.40
CA SER A 54 -7.87 -12.41 9.42
C SER A 54 -7.92 -13.28 8.16
N LEU A 55 -7.50 -12.73 7.01
CA LEU A 55 -7.52 -13.41 5.71
C LEU A 55 -6.21 -14.10 5.31
N CYS A 56 -5.14 -14.00 6.11
CA CYS A 56 -3.81 -14.54 5.76
C CYS A 56 -3.76 -16.07 5.61
N HIS A 57 -4.79 -16.79 6.02
CA HIS A 57 -4.94 -18.23 5.79
C HIS A 57 -5.29 -18.57 4.33
N HIS A 58 -5.82 -17.62 3.55
CA HIS A 58 -6.04 -17.77 2.12
C HIS A 58 -4.72 -17.51 1.35
N LYS A 59 -4.20 -18.53 0.67
CA LYS A 59 -2.91 -18.43 -0.05
C LYS A 59 -2.92 -17.45 -1.21
N ASN A 60 -4.09 -17.16 -1.76
CA ASN A 60 -4.33 -16.27 -2.88
C ASN A 60 -4.75 -14.85 -2.47
N PHE A 61 -4.68 -14.51 -1.17
CA PHE A 61 -4.90 -13.16 -0.66
C PHE A 61 -3.62 -12.55 -0.12
N SER A 62 -3.42 -11.26 -0.37
CA SER A 62 -2.31 -10.48 0.19
C SER A 62 -2.62 -8.98 0.10
N VAL A 63 -1.69 -8.16 0.55
CA VAL A 63 -1.77 -6.70 0.45
C VAL A 63 -0.93 -6.20 -0.72
N CYS A 64 -1.48 -5.28 -1.50
CA CYS A 64 -0.74 -4.33 -2.29
C CYS A 64 -0.49 -3.09 -1.44
N PHE A 65 0.76 -2.79 -1.17
CA PHE A 65 1.11 -1.60 -0.40
C PHE A 65 1.49 -0.47 -1.34
N ASP A 66 0.58 0.52 -1.48
CA ASP A 66 0.92 1.77 -2.14
C ASP A 66 1.59 2.71 -1.15
N TYR A 67 2.88 2.95 -1.39
CA TYR A 67 3.73 3.78 -0.55
C TYR A 67 3.39 5.27 -0.71
N ALA A 68 2.96 5.67 -1.90
CA ALA A 68 2.59 7.04 -2.20
C ALA A 68 1.25 7.42 -1.55
N HIS A 69 0.22 6.55 -1.63
CA HIS A 69 -1.05 6.75 -0.92
C HIS A 69 -0.83 6.88 0.59
N ALA A 70 -0.02 6.00 1.18
CA ALA A 70 0.30 6.08 2.60
C ALA A 70 1.01 7.40 2.97
N SER A 71 1.82 7.95 2.04
CA SER A 71 2.53 9.23 2.22
C SER A 71 1.62 10.45 2.14
N VAL A 72 0.56 10.39 1.30
CA VAL A 72 -0.41 11.49 1.12
C VAL A 72 -1.53 11.44 2.16
N PHE A 73 -2.18 10.29 2.29
CA PHE A 73 -3.41 10.16 3.08
C PHE A 73 -3.13 9.75 4.53
N GLY A 74 -2.00 9.11 4.80
CA GLY A 74 -1.61 8.67 6.13
C GLY A 74 -1.52 9.81 7.14
N ARG A 75 -2.02 9.58 8.36
CA ARG A 75 -1.95 10.51 9.50
C ARG A 75 -1.03 9.99 10.59
N CYS A 76 -0.15 9.06 10.26
CA CYS A 76 0.87 8.49 11.13
C CYS A 76 2.18 8.37 10.35
N ASP A 77 3.27 8.05 11.06
CA ASP A 77 4.58 7.86 10.43
C ASP A 77 4.55 6.71 9.42
N ILE A 78 5.18 6.89 8.27
CA ILE A 78 5.24 5.89 7.20
C ILE A 78 5.86 4.57 7.67
N GLY A 79 6.75 4.60 8.65
CA GLY A 79 7.33 3.40 9.26
C GLY A 79 6.29 2.55 10.00
N GLN A 80 5.22 3.15 10.52
CA GLN A 80 4.12 2.40 11.10
C GLN A 80 3.36 1.62 10.01
N TRP A 81 3.09 2.26 8.86
CA TRP A 81 2.52 1.60 7.69
C TRP A 81 3.35 0.38 7.26
N VAL A 82 4.65 0.62 7.10
CA VAL A 82 5.58 -0.43 6.68
C VAL A 82 5.58 -1.59 7.65
N THR A 83 5.74 -1.33 8.95
CA THR A 83 5.88 -2.40 9.95
C THR A 83 4.60 -3.19 10.17
N GLU A 84 3.43 -2.54 10.12
CA GLU A 84 2.15 -3.22 10.31
C GLU A 84 1.74 -4.05 9.09
N LEU A 85 2.04 -3.57 7.86
CA LEU A 85 1.62 -4.25 6.63
C LEU A 85 2.64 -5.24 6.08
N ALA A 86 3.93 -5.08 6.35
CA ALA A 86 5.00 -5.92 5.78
C ALA A 86 4.75 -7.44 5.83
N PRO A 87 4.17 -8.02 6.91
CA PRO A 87 3.90 -9.46 6.95
C PRO A 87 2.90 -9.95 5.88
N TYR A 88 2.09 -9.05 5.33
CA TYR A 88 0.99 -9.36 4.43
C TYR A 88 1.22 -8.89 3.00
N VAL A 89 2.24 -8.03 2.78
CA VAL A 89 2.54 -7.44 1.45
C VAL A 89 3.18 -8.45 0.53
N LYS A 90 2.68 -8.54 -0.70
CA LYS A 90 3.32 -9.24 -1.83
C LYS A 90 3.55 -8.36 -3.04
N HIS A 91 2.93 -7.21 -3.07
CA HIS A 91 3.02 -6.27 -4.17
C HIS A 91 3.10 -4.84 -3.65
N LEU A 92 3.87 -3.99 -4.33
CA LEU A 92 3.96 -2.57 -4.03
C LEU A 92 3.55 -1.76 -5.26
N HIS A 93 2.82 -0.69 -5.02
CA HIS A 93 2.70 0.42 -5.95
C HIS A 93 3.60 1.56 -5.49
N ILE A 94 4.30 2.18 -6.42
CA ILE A 94 5.16 3.33 -6.17
C ILE A 94 4.99 4.38 -7.25
N ASN A 95 4.82 5.59 -6.84
CA ASN A 95 4.87 6.83 -7.61
C ASN A 95 5.34 7.94 -6.69
N ASP A 96 5.49 9.15 -7.18
CA ASP A 96 5.85 10.30 -6.34
C ASP A 96 4.73 11.33 -6.27
N ASN A 97 4.76 12.16 -5.26
CA ASN A 97 3.78 13.21 -5.03
C ASN A 97 4.37 14.36 -4.21
N ASP A 98 3.55 15.39 -3.97
CA ASP A 98 3.92 16.56 -3.16
C ASP A 98 3.64 16.40 -1.66
N LEU A 99 3.24 15.21 -1.20
CA LEU A 99 2.76 14.87 0.15
C LEU A 99 1.41 15.51 0.53
N GLU A 100 0.71 16.08 -0.44
CA GLU A 100 -0.59 16.74 -0.26
C GLU A 100 -1.65 16.15 -1.18
N SER A 101 -1.23 15.80 -2.41
CA SER A 101 -2.11 15.31 -3.48
C SER A 101 -1.53 14.05 -4.11
N ASP A 102 -2.40 13.15 -4.52
CA ASP A 102 -2.03 11.93 -5.23
C ASP A 102 -1.80 12.26 -6.71
N LEU A 103 -0.55 12.61 -7.03
CA LEU A 103 -0.18 13.18 -8.33
C LEU A 103 0.37 12.16 -9.33
N HIS A 104 0.72 10.96 -8.91
CA HIS A 104 1.37 9.95 -9.77
C HIS A 104 2.58 10.47 -10.56
N LEU A 105 3.42 11.29 -9.92
CA LEU A 105 4.66 11.81 -10.51
C LEU A 105 5.67 10.69 -10.73
N ALA A 106 6.66 10.94 -11.60
CA ALA A 106 7.81 10.06 -11.69
C ALA A 106 8.54 10.01 -10.34
N VAL A 107 9.02 8.82 -9.96
CA VAL A 107 9.81 8.61 -8.76
C VAL A 107 11.04 9.52 -8.79
N GLY A 108 11.19 10.34 -7.74
CA GLY A 108 12.23 11.36 -7.61
C GLY A 108 11.85 12.76 -8.10
N ASP A 109 10.63 12.96 -8.62
CA ASP A 109 10.14 14.29 -9.06
C ASP A 109 9.31 14.99 -7.97
N GLY A 110 8.92 14.29 -6.91
CA GLY A 110 8.11 14.81 -5.82
C GLY A 110 8.87 15.03 -4.53
N LYS A 111 8.20 14.81 -3.40
CA LYS A 111 8.71 15.05 -2.06
C LYS A 111 8.86 13.80 -1.21
N ILE A 112 8.56 12.61 -1.73
CA ILE A 112 8.71 11.36 -0.98
C ILE A 112 10.19 11.11 -0.68
N ASP A 113 10.49 10.71 0.55
CA ASP A 113 11.85 10.33 0.97
C ASP A 113 12.20 8.93 0.43
N TRP A 114 12.78 8.89 -0.76
CA TRP A 114 13.18 7.65 -1.43
C TRP A 114 14.40 6.97 -0.81
N GLN A 115 15.21 7.67 -0.02
CA GLN A 115 16.28 7.03 0.77
C GLN A 115 15.68 6.21 1.90
N ARG A 116 14.68 6.75 2.58
CA ARG A 116 13.92 6.03 3.60
C ARG A 116 13.14 4.84 3.00
N PHE A 117 12.51 5.03 1.82
CA PHE A 117 11.91 3.93 1.07
C PHE A 117 12.91 2.81 0.78
N LYS A 118 14.11 3.14 0.30
CA LYS A 118 15.19 2.17 0.02
C LYS A 118 15.51 1.31 1.24
N GLU A 119 15.65 1.92 2.43
CA GLU A 119 15.90 1.19 3.68
C GLU A 119 14.79 0.18 3.98
N TYR A 120 13.52 0.60 3.85
CA TYR A 120 12.38 -0.27 4.03
C TYR A 120 12.30 -1.36 2.96
N TYR A 121 12.59 -1.02 1.71
CA TYR A 121 12.59 -1.96 0.61
C TYR A 121 13.52 -3.13 0.88
N PHE A 122 14.79 -2.87 1.19
CA PHE A 122 15.74 -3.93 1.47
C PHE A 122 15.44 -4.71 2.74
N LYS A 123 14.82 -4.08 3.73
CA LYS A 123 14.52 -4.75 5.00
C LYS A 123 13.28 -5.64 4.92
N TYR A 124 12.28 -5.25 4.12
CA TYR A 124 10.96 -5.88 4.17
C TYR A 124 10.39 -6.33 2.82
N PHE A 125 10.85 -5.78 1.71
CA PHE A 125 10.16 -5.88 0.43
C PHE A 125 11.00 -6.33 -0.75
N SER A 126 12.28 -6.65 -0.56
CA SER A 126 13.21 -6.97 -1.66
C SER A 126 12.84 -8.23 -2.46
N ASP A 127 11.97 -9.08 -1.93
CA ASP A 127 11.42 -10.27 -2.58
C ASP A 127 10.00 -10.04 -3.17
N LYS A 128 9.49 -8.82 -3.11
CA LYS A 128 8.14 -8.47 -3.57
C LYS A 128 8.16 -7.87 -4.98
N THR A 129 7.04 -8.00 -5.68
CA THR A 129 6.86 -7.32 -6.96
C THR A 129 6.56 -5.83 -6.74
N VAL A 130 7.04 -4.99 -7.66
CA VAL A 130 6.85 -3.54 -7.62
C VAL A 130 6.28 -3.08 -8.95
N LEU A 131 5.20 -2.29 -8.90
CA LEU A 131 4.65 -1.55 -10.02
C LEU A 131 4.99 -0.07 -9.88
N ILE A 132 5.59 0.50 -10.93
CA ILE A 132 5.74 1.95 -11.05
C ILE A 132 4.42 2.47 -11.62
N GLU A 133 3.61 3.06 -10.75
CA GLU A 133 2.26 3.50 -11.10
C GLU A 133 2.24 4.97 -11.52
N THR A 134 2.61 5.22 -12.76
CA THR A 134 2.57 6.56 -13.35
C THR A 134 1.81 6.54 -14.67
N SER A 135 1.23 7.70 -15.05
CA SER A 135 0.27 7.79 -16.16
C SER A 135 0.90 7.67 -17.55
N TYR A 136 2.22 7.89 -17.69
CA TYR A 136 2.87 7.97 -19.00
C TYR A 136 4.13 7.12 -19.09
N PRO A 137 4.43 6.51 -20.25
CA PRO A 137 5.66 5.71 -20.45
C PRO A 137 6.95 6.49 -20.14
N GLU A 138 6.96 7.79 -20.37
CA GLU A 138 8.11 8.65 -20.09
C GLU A 138 8.37 8.77 -18.58
N THR A 139 7.32 8.96 -17.78
CA THR A 139 7.45 9.02 -16.31
C THR A 139 7.83 7.66 -15.73
N GLN A 140 7.36 6.55 -16.30
CA GLN A 140 7.78 5.21 -15.91
C GLN A 140 9.27 4.98 -16.16
N ARG A 141 9.77 5.39 -17.34
CA ARG A 141 11.21 5.27 -17.68
C ARG A 141 12.08 6.09 -16.74
N ARG A 142 11.73 7.35 -16.48
CA ARG A 142 12.45 8.22 -15.54
C ARG A 142 12.46 7.63 -14.12
N SER A 143 11.33 7.11 -13.66
CA SER A 143 11.22 6.41 -12.38
C SER A 143 12.17 5.22 -12.29
N ALA A 144 12.19 4.38 -13.32
CA ALA A 144 13.08 3.22 -13.38
C ALA A 144 14.58 3.63 -13.37
N GLU A 145 14.94 4.69 -14.08
CA GLU A 145 16.30 5.25 -14.08
C GLU A 145 16.69 5.79 -12.69
N TYR A 146 15.77 6.48 -12.02
CA TYR A 146 16.01 6.95 -10.66
C TYR A 146 16.21 5.79 -9.68
N LEU A 147 15.33 4.79 -9.72
CA LEU A 147 15.41 3.61 -8.86
C LEU A 147 16.70 2.80 -9.08
N LYS A 148 17.18 2.71 -10.32
CA LYS A 148 18.52 2.13 -10.63
C LYS A 148 19.64 2.92 -9.97
N LYS A 149 19.65 4.26 -10.09
CA LYS A 149 20.64 5.12 -9.43
C LYS A 149 20.56 5.01 -7.91
N LEU A 150 19.35 4.84 -7.37
CA LEU A 150 19.13 4.61 -5.94
C LEU A 150 19.61 3.22 -5.50
N GLY A 151 19.75 2.27 -6.43
CA GLY A 151 20.15 0.90 -6.17
C GLY A 151 19.02 0.01 -5.66
N VAL A 152 17.77 0.32 -6.05
CA VAL A 152 16.58 -0.49 -5.73
C VAL A 152 16.25 -1.45 -6.88
N LEU A 153 16.61 -1.10 -8.11
CA LEU A 153 16.51 -1.93 -9.33
C LEU A 153 17.87 -2.31 -9.86
#